data_afd52b583d131b8069597aab37478015
#
_entry.id   afd52b583d131b8069597aab37478015
#
_cell.length_a   1.000
_cell.length_b   1.000
_cell.length_c   1.000
_cell.angle_alpha   90.00
_cell.angle_beta   90.00
_cell.angle_gamma   90.00
#
_symmetry.space_group_name_H-M   'P 1'
#
loop_
_entity.id
_entity.type
_entity.pdbx_description
1 polymer ?
#
loop_
_entity_poly.entity_id
_entity_poly.type
_entity_poly.pdbx_seq_one_letter_code
_entity_poly.pdbx_strand_id
1 'polypeptide(L)'
;MKIALISCSKEKKDYPCPARELYSASTLFSLSYAYAKQRADKIYILSAKYGLVSEDRILEPYNQTLNEMSRTEQLDWASRVLRALQKECDLTADHFMILAGNNYCKDLVSSLPNCELPLAGMPLGKRMAFLKSQLESNNKPMCLRLHELFCAMPRYTWDRISEITFTNGIYIVFEKGEQYHNMERIVRVGTHTSPDRLKKRLTDHFVKENHDGSIFRKNIGKAILNAYHDPYLPVWTLDTSKPENRKYVNAEKNAETEKRVSKYLRENFTFTVFRVDMKEERLRLEEAIIATLNQAPDFVPGIRWAGKYSPEREIRESGLWLKQGLDGTPLSEQEYSRLLNLCGGRQDMASNMKTAVAPAATTRTVGSGKYEPLYQYFLKRQERSLTLSFAEMEAILGFTLPKSAYTYPMWWNPSATHTQCLSWTNAGYRAVNVREGIRAKRMTFEKVHL
;
A
#
# COMPACT_ATOMS: atom_id res chain seq x y z
N MET A 1 4.88 12.27 24.53
CA MET A 1 4.81 10.78 24.48
C MET A 1 3.57 10.34 23.72
N LYS A 2 3.55 9.10 23.21
CA LYS A 2 2.35 8.48 22.68
C LYS A 2 1.77 7.48 23.68
N ILE A 3 0.52 7.71 24.11
CA ILE A 3 -0.12 6.96 25.18
C ILE A 3 -1.34 6.23 24.64
N ALA A 4 -1.41 4.92 24.86
CA ALA A 4 -2.60 4.15 24.49
C ALA A 4 -3.55 3.97 25.68
N LEU A 5 -4.84 4.19 25.43
CA LEU A 5 -5.92 3.96 26.37
C LEU A 5 -6.82 2.84 25.81
N ILE A 6 -6.83 1.68 26.47
CA ILE A 6 -7.56 0.48 26.01
C ILE A 6 -8.73 0.22 26.97
N SER A 7 -9.95 0.07 26.47
CA SER A 7 -11.08 -0.30 27.34
C SER A 7 -10.95 -1.72 27.88
N CYS A 8 -11.34 -1.93 29.14
CA CYS A 8 -11.53 -3.26 29.69
C CYS A 8 -12.61 -4.05 28.92
N SER A 9 -12.64 -5.36 29.10
CA SER A 9 -13.63 -6.26 28.53
C SER A 9 -14.58 -6.84 29.58
N LYS A 10 -15.73 -7.35 29.12
CA LYS A 10 -16.64 -8.11 29.97
C LYS A 10 -16.02 -9.43 30.41
N GLU A 11 -15.39 -10.14 29.44
CA GLU A 11 -14.67 -11.38 29.69
C GLU A 11 -13.36 -11.10 30.42
N LYS A 12 -13.12 -11.81 31.51
CA LYS A 12 -11.94 -11.68 32.37
C LYS A 12 -11.50 -13.05 32.83
N LYS A 13 -10.23 -13.19 33.21
CA LYS A 13 -9.79 -14.35 33.99
C LYS A 13 -10.45 -14.37 35.35
N ASP A 14 -10.57 -15.53 35.96
CA ASP A 14 -11.27 -15.79 37.22
C ASP A 14 -10.35 -15.73 38.45
N TYR A 15 -9.10 -15.31 38.29
CA TYR A 15 -8.10 -15.17 39.32
C TYR A 15 -7.40 -13.80 39.27
N PRO A 16 -6.83 -13.31 40.38
CA PRO A 16 -6.07 -12.07 40.43
C PRO A 16 -4.80 -12.17 39.55
N CYS A 17 -4.62 -11.19 38.66
CA CYS A 17 -3.45 -11.12 37.78
C CYS A 17 -3.23 -9.69 37.26
N PRO A 18 -2.09 -9.40 36.60
CA PRO A 18 -1.86 -8.13 35.96
C PRO A 18 -2.99 -7.74 35.01
N ALA A 19 -3.32 -6.46 34.95
CA ALA A 19 -4.44 -5.97 34.16
C ALA A 19 -4.37 -6.39 32.68
N ARG A 20 -3.16 -6.38 32.07
CA ARG A 20 -2.94 -6.86 30.70
C ARG A 20 -3.37 -8.33 30.50
N GLU A 21 -3.26 -9.13 31.57
CA GLU A 21 -3.63 -10.55 31.54
C GLU A 21 -5.09 -10.78 31.91
N LEU A 22 -5.62 -10.02 32.88
CA LEU A 22 -6.98 -10.15 33.35
C LEU A 22 -7.99 -10.08 32.19
N TYR A 23 -7.81 -9.15 31.26
CA TYR A 23 -8.71 -8.92 30.14
C TYR A 23 -8.35 -9.71 28.86
N SER A 24 -7.28 -10.50 28.88
CA SER A 24 -6.80 -11.26 27.71
C SER A 24 -7.75 -12.38 27.25
N ALA A 25 -8.73 -12.77 28.07
CA ALA A 25 -9.81 -13.66 27.65
C ALA A 25 -10.64 -13.10 26.47
N SER A 26 -10.66 -11.77 26.31
CA SER A 26 -11.33 -11.10 25.20
C SER A 26 -10.40 -10.95 23.99
N THR A 27 -10.80 -11.51 22.85
CA THR A 27 -10.08 -11.36 21.57
C THR A 27 -9.90 -9.90 21.17
N LEU A 28 -10.93 -9.05 21.36
CA LEU A 28 -10.82 -7.63 21.01
C LEU A 28 -9.79 -6.92 21.90
N PHE A 29 -9.76 -7.23 23.19
CA PHE A 29 -8.77 -6.66 24.10
C PHE A 29 -7.35 -7.09 23.71
N SER A 30 -7.14 -8.38 23.48
CA SER A 30 -5.83 -8.94 23.11
C SER A 30 -5.29 -8.32 21.80
N LEU A 31 -6.15 -8.15 20.80
CA LEU A 31 -5.78 -7.47 19.52
C LEU A 31 -5.48 -5.98 19.75
N SER A 32 -6.30 -5.29 20.56
CA SER A 32 -6.09 -3.87 20.89
C SER A 32 -4.79 -3.66 21.66
N TYR A 33 -4.51 -4.55 22.61
CA TYR A 33 -3.27 -4.51 23.38
C TYR A 33 -2.03 -4.76 22.50
N ALA A 34 -2.06 -5.78 21.64
CA ALA A 34 -0.98 -6.06 20.69
C ALA A 34 -0.77 -4.87 19.71
N TYR A 35 -1.84 -4.25 19.25
CA TYR A 35 -1.78 -3.06 18.38
C TYR A 35 -1.16 -1.85 19.11
N ALA A 36 -1.56 -1.61 20.37
CA ALA A 36 -1.02 -0.54 21.19
C ALA A 36 0.46 -0.74 21.52
N LYS A 37 0.88 -1.98 21.82
CA LYS A 37 2.27 -2.33 22.15
C LYS A 37 3.27 -2.00 21.06
N GLN A 38 2.82 -1.99 19.80
CA GLN A 38 3.66 -1.64 18.64
C GLN A 38 3.72 -0.12 18.36
N ARG A 39 2.83 0.69 18.97
CA ARG A 39 2.59 2.08 18.54
C ARG A 39 2.59 3.12 19.65
N ALA A 40 2.61 2.71 20.90
CA ALA A 40 2.57 3.62 22.05
C ALA A 40 3.76 3.39 22.99
N ASP A 41 4.21 4.48 23.60
CA ASP A 41 5.28 4.49 24.60
C ASP A 41 4.79 3.97 25.95
N LYS A 42 3.51 4.26 26.30
CA LYS A 42 2.84 3.81 27.52
C LYS A 42 1.43 3.30 27.21
N ILE A 43 1.01 2.29 27.97
CA ILE A 43 -0.32 1.70 27.85
C ILE A 43 -1.03 1.79 29.20
N TYR A 44 -2.26 2.30 29.17
CA TYR A 44 -3.17 2.27 30.28
C TYR A 44 -4.48 1.58 29.90
N ILE A 45 -5.10 0.91 30.88
CA ILE A 45 -6.38 0.26 30.70
C ILE A 45 -7.47 1.08 31.38
N LEU A 46 -8.53 1.36 30.65
CA LEU A 46 -9.73 2.03 31.13
C LEU A 46 -10.66 0.99 31.77
N SER A 47 -10.53 0.83 33.09
CA SER A 47 -11.35 -0.10 33.86
C SER A 47 -12.66 0.57 34.33
N ALA A 48 -13.81 -0.08 34.15
CA ALA A 48 -15.08 0.40 34.64
C ALA A 48 -15.08 0.55 36.17
N LYS A 49 -14.45 -0.38 36.89
CA LYS A 49 -14.36 -0.37 38.36
C LYS A 49 -13.26 0.53 38.89
N TYR A 50 -12.05 0.41 38.34
CA TYR A 50 -10.83 1.01 38.89
C TYR A 50 -10.39 2.32 38.22
N GLY A 51 -11.09 2.77 37.17
CA GLY A 51 -10.70 3.96 36.41
C GLY A 51 -9.46 3.70 35.51
N LEU A 52 -8.45 4.55 35.61
CA LEU A 52 -7.17 4.40 34.92
C LEU A 52 -6.29 3.38 35.63
N VAL A 53 -5.81 2.39 34.92
CA VAL A 53 -4.99 1.29 35.44
C VAL A 53 -3.75 1.09 34.56
N SER A 54 -2.57 0.97 35.18
CA SER A 54 -1.36 0.53 34.48
C SER A 54 -1.48 -0.94 34.07
N GLU A 55 -0.83 -1.31 32.97
CA GLU A 55 -0.89 -2.67 32.41
C GLU A 55 -0.42 -3.77 33.38
N ASP A 56 0.52 -3.44 34.30
CA ASP A 56 1.13 -4.36 35.26
C ASP A 56 0.42 -4.43 36.61
N ARG A 57 -0.55 -3.55 36.89
CA ARG A 57 -1.29 -3.55 38.17
C ARG A 57 -2.07 -4.83 38.33
N ILE A 58 -1.87 -5.54 39.45
CA ILE A 58 -2.65 -6.72 39.81
C ILE A 58 -4.08 -6.29 40.17
N LEU A 59 -5.05 -6.91 39.56
CA LEU A 59 -6.48 -6.66 39.75
C LEU A 59 -7.21 -7.95 40.13
N GLU A 60 -8.17 -7.83 41.02
CA GLU A 60 -9.17 -8.86 41.30
C GLU A 60 -10.20 -8.91 40.12
N PRO A 61 -10.71 -10.10 39.79
CA PRO A 61 -11.87 -10.21 38.88
C PRO A 61 -13.07 -9.44 39.41
N TYR A 62 -13.85 -8.84 38.51
CA TYR A 62 -15.05 -8.08 38.89
C TYR A 62 -16.08 -8.10 37.74
N ASN A 63 -17.35 -7.88 38.12
CA ASN A 63 -18.42 -7.80 37.14
C ASN A 63 -19.04 -6.40 37.17
N GLN A 64 -18.45 -5.44 36.46
CA GLN A 64 -18.94 -4.07 36.32
C GLN A 64 -18.57 -3.53 34.95
N THR A 65 -19.51 -2.84 34.30
CA THR A 65 -19.32 -2.23 32.98
C THR A 65 -19.87 -0.81 32.97
N LEU A 66 -19.26 0.09 32.22
CA LEU A 66 -19.77 1.46 32.03
C LEU A 66 -21.15 1.48 31.38
N ASN A 67 -21.50 0.43 30.62
CA ASN A 67 -22.81 0.36 29.95
C ASN A 67 -23.99 0.25 30.93
N GLU A 68 -23.76 -0.21 32.15
CA GLU A 68 -24.75 -0.37 33.20
C GLU A 68 -24.79 0.83 34.19
N MET A 69 -23.85 1.77 34.04
CA MET A 69 -23.76 2.97 34.85
C MET A 69 -24.72 4.06 34.37
N SER A 70 -25.28 4.81 35.29
CA SER A 70 -26.02 6.03 35.02
C SER A 70 -25.14 7.11 34.39
N ARG A 71 -25.74 8.12 33.78
CA ARG A 71 -24.98 9.22 33.15
C ARG A 71 -24.08 9.95 34.16
N THR A 72 -24.55 10.16 35.37
CA THR A 72 -23.78 10.80 36.45
C THR A 72 -22.55 9.96 36.81
N GLU A 73 -22.72 8.66 37.00
CA GLU A 73 -21.61 7.74 37.29
C GLU A 73 -20.58 7.69 36.18
N GLN A 74 -21.02 7.74 34.90
CA GLN A 74 -20.10 7.81 33.77
C GLN A 74 -19.26 9.09 33.76
N LEU A 75 -19.85 10.23 34.06
CA LEU A 75 -19.15 11.52 34.18
C LEU A 75 -18.15 11.54 35.35
N ASP A 76 -18.55 11.00 36.51
CA ASP A 76 -17.66 10.87 37.68
C ASP A 76 -16.49 9.92 37.36
N TRP A 77 -16.76 8.83 36.66
CA TRP A 77 -15.74 7.91 36.18
C TRP A 77 -14.74 8.62 35.24
N ALA A 78 -15.23 9.35 34.22
CA ALA A 78 -14.40 10.10 33.29
C ALA A 78 -13.53 11.14 34.02
N SER A 79 -14.11 11.87 34.97
CA SER A 79 -13.41 12.86 35.81
C SER A 79 -12.28 12.22 36.65
N ARG A 80 -12.50 11.02 37.18
CA ARG A 80 -11.46 10.26 37.90
C ARG A 80 -10.34 9.82 36.96
N VAL A 81 -10.68 9.33 35.78
CA VAL A 81 -9.70 8.90 34.76
C VAL A 81 -8.83 10.09 34.34
N LEU A 82 -9.43 11.25 34.02
CA LEU A 82 -8.69 12.45 33.60
C LEU A 82 -7.76 12.96 34.72
N ARG A 83 -8.23 13.01 35.98
CA ARG A 83 -7.37 13.36 37.10
C ARG A 83 -6.21 12.39 37.32
N ALA A 84 -6.42 11.11 37.06
CA ALA A 84 -5.35 10.12 37.13
C ALA A 84 -4.34 10.29 35.98
N LEU A 85 -4.82 10.53 34.74
CA LEU A 85 -3.96 10.83 33.58
C LEU A 85 -3.11 12.08 33.81
N GLN A 86 -3.67 13.17 34.36
CA GLN A 86 -2.94 14.41 34.65
C GLN A 86 -1.73 14.23 35.58
N LYS A 87 -1.72 13.18 36.40
CA LYS A 87 -0.59 12.84 37.27
C LYS A 87 0.54 12.09 36.52
N GLU A 88 0.21 11.46 35.42
CA GLU A 88 1.10 10.56 34.66
C GLU A 88 1.65 11.19 33.37
N CYS A 89 0.94 12.21 32.82
CA CYS A 89 1.24 12.76 31.51
C CYS A 89 0.64 14.17 31.32
N ASP A 90 1.07 14.86 30.27
CA ASP A 90 0.53 16.15 29.85
C ASP A 90 -0.64 15.94 28.88
N LEU A 91 -1.88 16.27 29.35
CA LEU A 91 -3.10 16.07 28.55
C LEU A 91 -3.12 16.91 27.25
N THR A 92 -2.34 17.99 27.17
CA THR A 92 -2.32 18.91 26.04
C THR A 92 -1.16 18.69 25.10
N ALA A 93 -0.01 18.23 25.59
CA ALA A 93 1.20 18.02 24.81
C ALA A 93 1.37 16.58 24.35
N ASP A 94 0.92 15.59 25.15
CA ASP A 94 1.04 14.18 24.79
C ASP A 94 -0.03 13.75 23.79
N HIS A 95 0.25 12.71 23.03
CA HIS A 95 -0.63 12.16 22.00
C HIS A 95 -1.34 10.90 22.51
N PHE A 96 -2.67 10.87 22.42
CA PHE A 96 -3.48 9.76 22.93
C PHE A 96 -4.08 8.92 21.82
N MET A 97 -3.89 7.62 21.89
CA MET A 97 -4.54 6.63 21.02
C MET A 97 -5.59 5.87 21.85
N ILE A 98 -6.88 6.09 21.58
CA ILE A 98 -7.95 5.49 22.37
C ILE A 98 -8.56 4.30 21.61
N LEU A 99 -8.34 3.10 22.15
CA LEU A 99 -8.85 1.83 21.64
C LEU A 99 -10.02 1.36 22.48
N ALA A 100 -11.14 2.07 22.38
CA ALA A 100 -12.28 1.87 23.24
C ALA A 100 -13.62 2.01 22.51
N GLY A 101 -14.69 1.52 23.12
CA GLY A 101 -16.06 1.77 22.70
C GLY A 101 -16.51 3.19 23.04
N ASN A 102 -17.55 3.68 22.36
CA ASN A 102 -18.03 5.07 22.48
C ASN A 102 -18.29 5.48 23.94
N ASN A 103 -18.85 4.60 24.79
CA ASN A 103 -19.12 4.93 26.19
C ASN A 103 -17.87 5.16 27.04
N TYR A 104 -16.70 4.65 26.61
CA TYR A 104 -15.43 4.88 27.28
C TYR A 104 -14.67 6.10 26.76
N CYS A 105 -14.93 6.57 25.54
CA CYS A 105 -14.19 7.69 24.95
C CYS A 105 -14.97 9.01 24.92
N LYS A 106 -16.29 9.01 24.80
CA LYS A 106 -17.09 10.22 24.56
C LYS A 106 -16.86 11.37 25.60
N ASP A 107 -16.61 11.02 26.85
CA ASP A 107 -16.42 12.00 27.95
C ASP A 107 -14.92 12.31 28.21
N LEU A 108 -14.01 11.61 27.56
CA LEU A 108 -12.56 11.85 27.67
C LEU A 108 -12.05 12.71 26.52
N VAL A 109 -12.59 12.54 25.31
CA VAL A 109 -12.08 13.15 24.05
C VAL A 109 -12.06 14.67 24.12
N SER A 110 -13.07 15.30 24.75
CA SER A 110 -13.13 16.78 24.90
C SER A 110 -11.96 17.36 25.68
N SER A 111 -11.34 16.57 26.55
CA SER A 111 -10.21 16.98 27.41
C SER A 111 -8.85 16.52 26.87
N LEU A 112 -8.81 15.82 25.72
CA LEU A 112 -7.62 15.28 25.10
C LEU A 112 -7.51 15.81 23.66
N PRO A 113 -7.00 17.04 23.46
CA PRO A 113 -6.98 17.68 22.13
C PRO A 113 -6.15 16.92 21.09
N ASN A 114 -5.12 16.23 21.53
CA ASN A 114 -4.24 15.43 20.65
C ASN A 114 -4.62 13.93 20.76
N CYS A 115 -5.85 13.55 20.39
CA CYS A 115 -6.25 12.15 20.44
C CYS A 115 -6.67 11.59 19.07
N GLU A 116 -6.37 10.32 18.86
CA GLU A 116 -6.85 9.51 17.74
C GLU A 116 -7.76 8.38 18.23
N LEU A 117 -8.77 8.07 17.44
CA LEU A 117 -9.77 7.04 17.74
C LEU A 117 -9.78 5.99 16.59
N PRO A 118 -8.79 5.09 16.50
CA PRO A 118 -8.65 4.19 15.36
C PRO A 118 -9.84 3.25 15.12
N LEU A 119 -10.64 3.00 16.17
CA LEU A 119 -11.80 2.09 16.14
C LEU A 119 -13.15 2.82 16.08
N ALA A 120 -13.16 4.16 15.94
CA ALA A 120 -14.40 4.94 15.96
C ALA A 120 -15.35 4.53 14.82
N GLY A 121 -16.66 4.47 15.13
CA GLY A 121 -17.69 4.16 14.14
C GLY A 121 -17.70 2.72 13.62
N MET A 122 -16.77 1.86 14.06
CA MET A 122 -16.69 0.47 13.57
C MET A 122 -17.53 -0.47 14.45
N PRO A 123 -18.37 -1.34 13.86
CA PRO A 123 -18.96 -2.49 14.54
C PRO A 123 -17.89 -3.47 15.03
N LEU A 124 -18.20 -4.28 16.06
CA LEU A 124 -17.26 -5.20 16.72
C LEU A 124 -16.45 -6.06 15.74
N GLY A 125 -17.11 -6.72 14.80
CA GLY A 125 -16.44 -7.56 13.80
C GLY A 125 -15.44 -6.79 12.91
N LYS A 126 -15.79 -5.53 12.55
CA LYS A 126 -14.89 -4.68 11.77
C LYS A 126 -13.68 -4.18 12.60
N ARG A 127 -13.86 -3.91 13.91
CA ARG A 127 -12.74 -3.58 14.80
C ARG A 127 -11.72 -4.70 14.87
N MET A 128 -12.19 -5.94 15.06
CA MET A 128 -11.30 -7.12 15.09
C MET A 128 -10.60 -7.36 13.75
N ALA A 129 -11.31 -7.24 12.63
CA ALA A 129 -10.73 -7.38 11.30
C ALA A 129 -9.68 -6.28 11.03
N PHE A 130 -9.97 -5.04 11.39
CA PHE A 130 -9.03 -3.92 11.28
C PHE A 130 -7.76 -4.17 12.11
N LEU A 131 -7.90 -4.52 13.39
CA LEU A 131 -6.75 -4.76 14.26
C LEU A 131 -5.90 -5.95 13.76
N LYS A 132 -6.54 -7.06 13.32
CA LYS A 132 -5.84 -8.19 12.71
C LYS A 132 -5.07 -7.76 11.47
N SER A 133 -5.69 -7.06 10.53
CA SER A 133 -5.03 -6.60 9.30
C SER A 133 -3.84 -5.69 9.59
N GLN A 134 -3.93 -4.83 10.61
CA GLN A 134 -2.84 -3.96 11.03
C GLN A 134 -1.67 -4.72 11.68
N LEU A 135 -1.97 -5.75 12.47
CA LEU A 135 -0.96 -6.62 13.08
C LEU A 135 -0.29 -7.52 12.05
N GLU A 136 -1.07 -8.08 11.12
CA GLU A 136 -0.57 -8.90 10.02
C GLU A 136 0.31 -8.07 9.06
N SER A 137 -0.09 -6.83 8.77
CA SER A 137 0.71 -5.91 7.95
C SER A 137 2.07 -5.60 8.58
N ASN A 138 2.14 -5.44 9.90
CA ASN A 138 3.41 -5.18 10.60
C ASN A 138 4.28 -6.44 10.76
N ASN A 139 3.70 -7.64 10.67
CA ASN A 139 4.47 -8.89 10.68
C ASN A 139 5.03 -9.28 9.30
N LYS A 140 4.58 -8.61 8.23
CA LYS A 140 5.14 -8.84 6.89
C LYS A 140 6.54 -8.22 6.79
N PRO A 141 7.48 -8.90 6.10
CA PRO A 141 8.78 -8.31 5.78
C PRO A 141 8.63 -6.93 5.13
N MET A 142 9.47 -5.97 5.51
CA MET A 142 9.38 -4.58 5.01
C MET A 142 9.47 -4.52 3.48
N CYS A 143 10.30 -5.37 2.87
CA CYS A 143 10.41 -5.49 1.42
C CYS A 143 9.07 -5.84 0.76
N LEU A 144 8.30 -6.78 1.33
CA LEU A 144 6.98 -7.15 0.84
C LEU A 144 5.98 -5.99 0.97
N ARG A 145 6.01 -5.29 2.09
CA ARG A 145 5.14 -4.12 2.34
C ARG A 145 5.42 -2.98 1.35
N LEU A 146 6.68 -2.75 0.98
CA LEU A 146 7.07 -1.79 -0.05
C LEU A 146 6.52 -2.17 -1.43
N HIS A 147 6.57 -3.44 -1.80
CA HIS A 147 5.99 -3.92 -3.07
C HIS A 147 4.47 -3.76 -3.08
N GLU A 148 3.77 -4.14 -2.00
CA GLU A 148 2.32 -3.93 -1.85
C GLU A 148 1.95 -2.45 -2.00
N LEU A 149 2.71 -1.56 -1.37
CA LEU A 149 2.49 -0.11 -1.44
C LEU A 149 2.69 0.41 -2.87
N PHE A 150 3.85 0.19 -3.45
CA PHE A 150 4.19 0.81 -4.73
C PHE A 150 3.50 0.15 -5.92
N CYS A 151 3.15 -1.15 -5.85
CA CYS A 151 2.35 -1.80 -6.87
C CYS A 151 0.89 -1.31 -6.90
N ALA A 152 0.37 -0.79 -5.80
CA ALA A 152 -0.97 -0.20 -5.72
C ALA A 152 -1.04 1.24 -6.26
N MET A 153 0.10 1.91 -6.48
CA MET A 153 0.15 3.30 -6.94
C MET A 153 -0.07 3.43 -8.47
N PRO A 154 -0.51 4.60 -8.95
CA PRO A 154 -0.63 4.87 -10.39
C PRO A 154 0.70 4.63 -11.12
N ARG A 155 0.61 3.99 -12.29
CA ARG A 155 1.74 3.68 -13.15
C ARG A 155 1.89 4.72 -14.25
N TYR A 156 3.13 5.08 -14.50
CA TYR A 156 3.54 5.95 -15.59
C TYR A 156 4.45 5.20 -16.57
N THR A 157 4.39 5.61 -17.81
CA THR A 157 5.28 5.21 -18.89
C THR A 157 6.09 6.43 -19.36
N TRP A 158 7.08 6.23 -20.17
CA TRP A 158 7.99 7.26 -20.65
C TRP A 158 7.30 8.44 -21.37
N ASP A 159 6.17 8.21 -22.03
CA ASP A 159 5.34 9.18 -22.77
C ASP A 159 4.38 9.96 -21.84
N ARG A 160 4.21 9.52 -20.61
CA ARG A 160 3.30 10.13 -19.63
C ARG A 160 4.01 10.95 -18.53
N ILE A 161 5.31 11.24 -18.69
CA ILE A 161 6.08 12.07 -17.73
C ILE A 161 5.48 13.47 -17.54
N SER A 162 4.87 14.04 -18.59
CA SER A 162 4.22 15.35 -18.53
C SER A 162 3.03 15.41 -17.56
N GLU A 163 2.34 14.30 -17.34
CA GLU A 163 1.18 14.21 -16.44
C GLU A 163 1.55 14.33 -14.95
N ILE A 164 2.80 14.17 -14.59
CA ILE A 164 3.26 14.35 -13.20
C ILE A 164 3.10 15.83 -12.83
N THR A 165 2.35 16.14 -11.77
CA THR A 165 1.99 17.51 -11.40
C THR A 165 3.00 18.20 -10.48
N PHE A 166 3.93 17.46 -9.88
CA PHE A 166 4.94 17.97 -8.94
C PHE A 166 6.36 17.81 -9.50
N THR A 167 7.29 18.56 -8.93
CA THR A 167 8.66 18.70 -9.44
C THR A 167 9.73 18.05 -8.56
N ASN A 168 9.38 17.76 -7.29
CA ASN A 168 10.25 17.10 -6.32
C ASN A 168 9.65 15.77 -5.85
N GLY A 169 10.44 14.69 -5.86
CA GLY A 169 9.94 13.40 -5.44
C GLY A 169 10.90 12.25 -5.69
N ILE A 170 10.40 11.07 -5.35
CA ILE A 170 11.06 9.78 -5.56
C ILE A 170 10.30 9.01 -6.64
N TYR A 171 11.02 8.28 -7.47
CA TYR A 171 10.46 7.36 -8.46
C TYR A 171 10.89 5.93 -8.18
N ILE A 172 9.96 5.01 -8.36
CA ILE A 172 10.15 3.56 -8.21
C ILE A 172 9.92 2.94 -9.59
N VAL A 173 10.87 2.16 -10.07
CA VAL A 173 10.84 1.57 -11.42
C VAL A 173 10.60 0.07 -11.33
N PHE A 174 9.79 -0.42 -12.24
CA PHE A 174 9.46 -1.83 -12.42
C PHE A 174 9.82 -2.28 -13.83
N GLU A 175 10.19 -3.55 -13.96
CA GLU A 175 10.59 -4.12 -15.24
C GLU A 175 9.68 -5.30 -15.59
N LYS A 176 9.17 -5.31 -16.81
CA LYS A 176 8.26 -6.32 -17.31
C LYS A 176 8.86 -7.72 -17.22
N GLY A 177 8.11 -8.63 -16.60
CA GLY A 177 8.54 -10.02 -16.41
C GLY A 177 9.33 -10.28 -15.14
N GLU A 178 9.77 -9.22 -14.43
CA GLU A 178 10.37 -9.36 -13.12
C GLU A 178 9.29 -9.39 -12.03
N GLN A 179 9.36 -10.37 -11.13
CA GLN A 179 8.36 -10.60 -10.10
C GLN A 179 8.98 -10.80 -8.72
N TYR A 180 8.23 -10.37 -7.70
CA TYR A 180 8.48 -10.61 -6.28
C TYR A 180 7.15 -10.93 -5.59
N HIS A 181 6.98 -12.14 -5.03
CA HIS A 181 5.73 -12.61 -4.42
C HIS A 181 4.48 -12.35 -5.28
N ASN A 182 4.50 -12.70 -6.57
CA ASN A 182 3.42 -12.47 -7.55
C ASN A 182 3.08 -10.99 -7.82
N MET A 183 3.90 -10.06 -7.40
CA MET A 183 3.84 -8.64 -7.74
C MET A 183 4.98 -8.29 -8.71
N GLU A 184 4.84 -7.18 -9.44
CA GLU A 184 5.96 -6.65 -10.23
C GLU A 184 7.11 -6.27 -9.29
N ARG A 185 8.32 -6.76 -9.60
CA ARG A 185 9.50 -6.49 -8.78
C ARG A 185 10.03 -5.08 -9.01
N ILE A 186 10.35 -4.39 -7.94
CA ILE A 186 11.07 -3.12 -7.99
C ILE A 186 12.48 -3.40 -8.50
N VAL A 187 12.90 -2.70 -9.55
CA VAL A 187 14.23 -2.87 -10.15
C VAL A 187 15.12 -1.64 -10.02
N ARG A 188 14.54 -0.52 -9.62
CA ARG A 188 15.29 0.72 -9.34
C ARG A 188 14.46 1.66 -8.47
N VAL A 189 15.15 2.33 -7.57
CA VAL A 189 14.66 3.49 -6.83
C VAL A 189 15.55 4.68 -7.21
N GLY A 190 14.99 5.87 -7.26
CA GLY A 190 15.82 7.03 -7.53
C GLY A 190 15.14 8.36 -7.25
N THR A 191 15.99 9.36 -7.10
CA THR A 191 15.57 10.75 -6.89
C THR A 191 16.56 11.74 -7.55
N HIS A 192 16.56 12.97 -7.09
CA HIS A 192 17.41 14.07 -7.55
C HIS A 192 17.90 14.92 -6.37
N THR A 193 19.07 15.49 -6.49
CA THR A 193 19.70 16.33 -5.44
C THR A 193 19.30 17.81 -5.54
N SER A 194 19.26 18.33 -6.77
CA SER A 194 18.86 19.73 -7.00
C SER A 194 17.34 19.87 -7.02
N PRO A 195 16.77 21.01 -6.59
CA PRO A 195 15.32 21.22 -6.59
C PRO A 195 14.72 21.13 -8.00
N ASP A 196 13.46 20.77 -8.07
CA ASP A 196 12.62 20.78 -9.28
C ASP A 196 13.14 19.94 -10.47
N ARG A 197 13.81 18.82 -10.19
CA ARG A 197 14.49 18.01 -11.21
C ARG A 197 13.85 16.65 -11.49
N LEU A 198 12.74 16.28 -10.83
CA LEU A 198 12.11 14.97 -10.99
C LEU A 198 11.77 14.66 -12.46
N LYS A 199 10.99 15.53 -13.11
CA LYS A 199 10.61 15.33 -14.52
C LYS A 199 11.83 15.30 -15.44
N LYS A 200 12.79 16.21 -15.22
CA LYS A 200 14.03 16.21 -15.99
C LYS A 200 14.80 14.90 -15.82
N ARG A 201 14.89 14.37 -14.59
CA ARG A 201 15.57 13.10 -14.30
C ARG A 201 14.92 11.92 -15.01
N LEU A 202 13.59 11.86 -14.99
CA LEU A 202 12.84 10.84 -15.74
C LEU A 202 13.02 11.01 -17.26
N THR A 203 13.00 12.23 -17.77
CA THR A 203 13.29 12.53 -19.17
C THR A 203 14.70 12.11 -19.59
N ASP A 204 15.70 12.38 -18.75
CA ASP A 204 17.10 11.97 -18.98
C ASP A 204 17.22 10.41 -18.98
N HIS A 205 16.39 9.69 -18.23
CA HIS A 205 16.38 8.23 -18.20
C HIS A 205 15.68 7.61 -19.41
N PHE A 206 14.47 8.06 -19.71
CA PHE A 206 13.56 7.34 -20.60
C PHE A 206 13.44 7.95 -22.01
N VAL A 207 13.73 9.23 -22.17
CA VAL A 207 13.45 9.97 -23.40
C VAL A 207 14.74 10.37 -24.12
N LYS A 208 15.69 11.02 -23.43
CA LYS A 208 16.91 11.52 -24.05
C LYS A 208 17.91 10.40 -24.31
N GLU A 209 18.40 10.34 -25.52
CA GLU A 209 19.43 9.39 -25.96
C GLU A 209 20.83 9.91 -25.59
N ASN A 210 21.11 9.92 -24.28
CA ASN A 210 22.39 10.37 -23.71
C ASN A 210 22.71 9.58 -22.43
N HIS A 211 23.55 8.56 -22.55
CA HIS A 211 23.95 7.71 -21.42
C HIS A 211 24.85 8.42 -20.40
N ASP A 212 25.62 9.44 -20.79
CA ASP A 212 26.43 10.22 -19.84
C ASP A 212 25.56 11.11 -18.93
N GLY A 213 24.37 11.51 -19.39
CA GLY A 213 23.37 12.20 -18.57
C GLY A 213 22.57 11.28 -17.66
N SER A 214 22.69 9.95 -17.83
CA SER A 214 21.87 8.97 -17.14
C SER A 214 22.62 7.68 -16.84
N ILE A 215 23.09 7.53 -15.60
CA ILE A 215 23.74 6.29 -15.15
C ILE A 215 22.83 5.05 -15.33
N PHE A 216 21.51 5.22 -15.28
CA PHE A 216 20.55 4.14 -15.54
C PHE A 216 20.66 3.66 -16.97
N ARG A 217 20.61 4.55 -17.97
CA ARG A 217 20.83 4.23 -19.39
C ARG A 217 22.19 3.59 -19.60
N LYS A 218 23.23 4.16 -18.98
CA LYS A 218 24.60 3.66 -19.09
C LYS A 218 24.71 2.21 -18.61
N ASN A 219 24.09 1.88 -17.49
CA ASN A 219 24.09 0.52 -16.94
C ASN A 219 23.27 -0.47 -17.80
N ILE A 220 22.13 -0.05 -18.34
CA ILE A 220 21.35 -0.87 -19.30
C ILE A 220 22.17 -1.17 -20.55
N GLY A 221 22.81 -0.14 -21.11
CA GLY A 221 23.66 -0.31 -22.30
C GLY A 221 24.86 -1.24 -22.05
N LYS A 222 25.52 -1.11 -20.87
CA LYS A 222 26.57 -2.06 -20.48
C LYS A 222 26.09 -3.51 -20.46
N ALA A 223 24.91 -3.75 -19.87
CA ALA A 223 24.34 -5.10 -19.81
C ALA A 223 23.97 -5.63 -21.20
N ILE A 224 23.37 -4.81 -22.05
CA ILE A 224 23.03 -5.17 -23.43
C ILE A 224 24.30 -5.51 -24.23
N LEU A 225 25.30 -4.65 -24.20
CA LEU A 225 26.56 -4.88 -24.95
C LEU A 225 27.30 -6.11 -24.43
N ASN A 226 27.37 -6.31 -23.13
CA ASN A 226 28.04 -7.47 -22.52
C ASN A 226 27.32 -8.79 -22.81
N ALA A 227 26.00 -8.79 -22.86
CA ALA A 227 25.20 -9.97 -23.19
C ALA A 227 25.51 -10.51 -24.62
N TYR A 228 25.91 -9.63 -25.52
CA TYR A 228 26.27 -9.97 -26.90
C TYR A 228 27.78 -9.97 -27.15
N HIS A 229 28.61 -9.82 -26.13
CA HIS A 229 30.07 -9.69 -26.24
C HIS A 229 30.50 -8.60 -27.24
N ASP A 230 29.73 -7.50 -27.28
CA ASP A 230 29.94 -6.39 -28.21
C ASP A 230 31.25 -5.65 -27.87
N PRO A 231 32.21 -5.54 -28.83
CA PRO A 231 33.49 -4.86 -28.57
C PRO A 231 33.37 -3.37 -28.29
N TYR A 232 32.18 -2.77 -28.43
CA TYR A 232 31.94 -1.37 -28.10
C TYR A 232 31.76 -1.12 -26.57
N LEU A 233 31.61 -2.16 -25.75
CA LEU A 233 31.42 -2.07 -24.32
C LEU A 233 32.48 -1.20 -23.60
N PRO A 234 33.78 -1.31 -23.86
CA PRO A 234 34.76 -0.43 -23.21
C PRO A 234 34.53 1.05 -23.54
N VAL A 235 34.20 1.37 -24.78
CA VAL A 235 33.95 2.74 -25.24
C VAL A 235 32.68 3.29 -24.63
N TRP A 236 31.58 2.52 -24.57
CA TRP A 236 30.35 2.90 -23.91
C TRP A 236 30.52 3.19 -22.40
N THR A 237 31.54 2.58 -21.79
CA THR A 237 31.84 2.77 -20.36
C THR A 237 32.55 4.09 -20.10
N LEU A 238 33.22 4.67 -21.07
CA LEU A 238 33.93 5.94 -20.90
C LEU A 238 32.99 7.08 -20.52
N ASP A 239 33.55 8.04 -19.77
CA ASP A 239 32.90 9.33 -19.51
C ASP A 239 33.22 10.28 -20.68
N THR A 240 32.28 10.46 -21.60
CA THR A 240 32.47 11.28 -22.80
C THR A 240 32.26 12.78 -22.53
N SER A 241 31.93 13.16 -21.30
CA SER A 241 32.03 14.56 -20.89
C SER A 241 33.47 15.06 -20.91
N LYS A 242 34.44 14.16 -20.73
CA LYS A 242 35.88 14.42 -20.84
C LYS A 242 36.33 14.48 -22.30
N PRO A 243 36.94 15.59 -22.73
CA PRO A 243 37.33 15.75 -24.13
C PRO A 243 38.27 14.66 -24.66
N GLU A 244 39.20 14.18 -23.82
CA GLU A 244 40.14 13.09 -24.18
C GLU A 244 39.48 11.75 -24.54
N ASN A 245 38.28 11.52 -24.04
CA ASN A 245 37.52 10.27 -24.29
C ASN A 245 36.71 10.33 -25.60
N ARG A 246 36.35 11.52 -26.07
CA ARG A 246 35.53 11.71 -27.28
C ARG A 246 36.14 11.16 -28.55
N LYS A 247 37.45 11.14 -28.64
CA LYS A 247 38.17 10.60 -29.80
C LYS A 247 37.97 9.11 -30.04
N TYR A 248 37.56 8.36 -29.00
CA TYR A 248 37.28 6.93 -29.09
C TYR A 248 35.85 6.61 -29.50
N VAL A 249 34.96 7.60 -29.44
CA VAL A 249 33.53 7.40 -29.71
C VAL A 249 33.28 7.31 -31.21
N ASN A 250 32.78 6.16 -31.66
CA ASN A 250 32.18 6.05 -32.96
C ASN A 250 30.73 6.56 -32.88
N ALA A 251 30.42 7.66 -33.55
CA ALA A 251 29.14 8.35 -33.47
C ALA A 251 27.96 7.46 -33.93
N GLU A 252 28.14 6.69 -35.00
CA GLU A 252 27.12 5.80 -35.55
C GLU A 252 26.82 4.66 -34.57
N LYS A 253 27.87 3.97 -34.09
CA LYS A 253 27.72 2.88 -33.12
C LYS A 253 27.15 3.35 -31.80
N ASN A 254 27.52 4.57 -31.37
CA ASN A 254 26.94 5.18 -30.17
C ASN A 254 25.44 5.44 -30.34
N ALA A 255 25.03 6.04 -31.46
CA ALA A 255 23.63 6.28 -31.78
C ALA A 255 22.80 4.98 -31.88
N GLU A 256 23.36 3.94 -32.51
CA GLU A 256 22.74 2.62 -32.58
C GLU A 256 22.51 2.05 -31.18
N THR A 257 23.54 2.12 -30.33
CA THR A 257 23.45 1.62 -28.94
C THR A 257 22.44 2.38 -28.14
N GLU A 258 22.42 3.72 -28.26
CA GLU A 258 21.41 4.58 -27.59
C GLU A 258 19.97 4.21 -28.02
N LYS A 259 19.74 3.95 -29.33
CA LYS A 259 18.43 3.50 -29.83
C LYS A 259 18.03 2.15 -29.23
N ARG A 260 18.96 1.20 -29.12
CA ARG A 260 18.73 -0.12 -28.49
C ARG A 260 18.34 0.05 -27.01
N VAL A 261 19.07 0.90 -26.28
CA VAL A 261 18.77 1.23 -24.87
C VAL A 261 17.41 1.90 -24.74
N SER A 262 17.09 2.88 -25.61
CA SER A 262 15.80 3.57 -25.61
C SER A 262 14.65 2.60 -25.86
N LYS A 263 14.79 1.73 -26.86
CA LYS A 263 13.80 0.69 -27.14
C LYS A 263 13.58 -0.21 -25.93
N TYR A 264 14.66 -0.73 -25.35
CA TYR A 264 14.57 -1.59 -24.18
C TYR A 264 13.88 -0.91 -23.00
N LEU A 265 14.25 0.34 -22.68
CA LEU A 265 13.64 1.12 -21.59
C LEU A 265 12.14 1.37 -21.81
N ARG A 266 11.75 1.75 -23.02
CA ARG A 266 10.37 2.10 -23.36
C ARG A 266 9.43 0.90 -23.41
N GLU A 267 9.92 -0.25 -23.84
CA GLU A 267 9.11 -1.47 -23.98
C GLU A 267 8.99 -2.27 -22.68
N ASN A 268 9.95 -2.13 -21.76
CA ASN A 268 10.05 -3.01 -20.61
C ASN A 268 9.86 -2.32 -19.25
N PHE A 269 9.89 -0.99 -19.17
CA PHE A 269 9.82 -0.33 -17.87
C PHE A 269 8.57 0.53 -17.68
N THR A 270 8.05 0.47 -16.48
CA THR A 270 7.07 1.40 -15.93
C THR A 270 7.58 1.95 -14.62
N PHE A 271 7.01 3.04 -14.15
CA PHE A 271 7.40 3.60 -12.87
C PHE A 271 6.22 4.24 -12.16
N THR A 272 6.32 4.37 -10.84
CA THR A 272 5.46 5.20 -10.01
C THR A 272 6.27 6.32 -9.38
N VAL A 273 5.60 7.41 -8.98
CA VAL A 273 6.23 8.58 -8.38
C VAL A 273 5.41 9.07 -7.19
N PHE A 274 6.09 9.61 -6.19
CA PHE A 274 5.43 10.29 -5.08
C PHE A 274 6.20 11.55 -4.67
N ARG A 275 5.46 12.54 -4.19
CA ARG A 275 5.99 13.85 -3.86
C ARG A 275 6.76 13.81 -2.54
N VAL A 276 7.98 14.34 -2.54
CA VAL A 276 8.80 14.59 -1.35
C VAL A 276 9.57 15.89 -1.58
N ASP A 277 9.17 16.97 -0.96
CA ASP A 277 9.73 18.30 -1.24
C ASP A 277 11.07 18.53 -0.54
N MET A 278 11.22 18.08 0.70
CA MET A 278 12.45 18.25 1.47
C MET A 278 13.56 17.35 0.93
N LYS A 279 14.72 17.96 0.60
CA LYS A 279 15.85 17.24 -0.01
C LYS A 279 16.39 16.15 0.91
N GLU A 280 16.58 16.46 2.18
CA GLU A 280 17.14 15.55 3.17
C GLU A 280 16.24 14.33 3.37
N GLU A 281 14.92 14.54 3.51
CA GLU A 281 13.92 13.48 3.60
C GLU A 281 13.92 12.61 2.33
N ARG A 282 13.99 13.24 1.17
CA ARG A 282 14.00 12.57 -0.12
C ARG A 282 15.20 11.64 -0.30
N LEU A 283 16.40 12.13 0.04
CA LEU A 283 17.63 11.33 -0.05
C LEU A 283 17.64 10.20 0.98
N ARG A 284 17.18 10.47 2.20
CA ARG A 284 17.09 9.46 3.26
C ARG A 284 16.10 8.35 2.89
N LEU A 285 14.92 8.70 2.39
CA LEU A 285 13.91 7.71 1.99
C LEU A 285 14.37 6.89 0.78
N GLU A 286 15.04 7.50 -0.21
CA GLU A 286 15.65 6.77 -1.34
C GLU A 286 16.62 5.71 -0.83
N GLU A 287 17.60 6.11 -0.03
CA GLU A 287 18.60 5.21 0.54
C GLU A 287 17.96 4.09 1.38
N ALA A 288 17.01 4.45 2.26
CA ALA A 288 16.34 3.50 3.12
C ALA A 288 15.54 2.44 2.35
N ILE A 289 14.83 2.85 1.29
CA ILE A 289 14.10 1.93 0.42
C ILE A 289 15.07 0.99 -0.29
N ILE A 290 16.16 1.53 -0.87
CA ILE A 290 17.18 0.72 -1.56
C ILE A 290 17.79 -0.30 -0.60
N ALA A 291 18.24 0.13 0.58
CA ALA A 291 18.82 -0.75 1.58
C ALA A 291 17.85 -1.84 2.05
N THR A 292 16.57 -1.49 2.24
CA THR A 292 15.52 -2.46 2.61
C THR A 292 15.33 -3.54 1.54
N LEU A 293 15.33 -3.16 0.26
CA LEU A 293 15.22 -4.11 -0.84
C LEU A 293 16.45 -5.01 -0.91
N ASN A 294 17.65 -4.43 -0.88
CA ASN A 294 18.91 -5.17 -1.03
C ASN A 294 19.17 -6.14 0.13
N GLN A 295 18.75 -5.80 1.36
CA GLN A 295 18.96 -6.62 2.54
C GLN A 295 17.88 -7.69 2.76
N ALA A 296 16.81 -7.70 1.95
CA ALA A 296 15.79 -8.73 2.03
C ALA A 296 16.33 -10.04 1.39
N PRO A 297 16.39 -11.16 2.14
CA PRO A 297 17.07 -12.38 1.69
C PRO A 297 16.35 -13.07 0.51
N ASP A 298 15.07 -12.80 0.33
CA ASP A 298 14.22 -13.35 -0.74
C ASP A 298 14.07 -12.39 -1.94
N PHE A 299 14.71 -11.22 -1.89
CA PHE A 299 14.70 -10.25 -2.98
C PHE A 299 15.74 -10.61 -4.04
N VAL A 300 15.39 -11.55 -4.92
CA VAL A 300 16.29 -12.06 -5.97
C VAL A 300 15.74 -11.73 -7.37
N PRO A 301 16.63 -11.41 -8.32
CA PRO A 301 16.22 -11.16 -9.71
C PRO A 301 15.78 -12.43 -10.42
N GLY A 302 14.82 -12.28 -11.34
CA GLY A 302 14.37 -13.34 -12.21
C GLY A 302 15.50 -13.97 -13.05
N ILE A 303 15.33 -15.22 -13.46
CA ILE A 303 16.37 -15.94 -14.22
C ILE A 303 16.72 -15.27 -15.56
N ARG A 304 15.76 -14.55 -16.15
CA ARG A 304 15.90 -13.85 -17.45
C ARG A 304 16.22 -12.37 -17.32
N TRP A 305 16.43 -11.87 -16.10
CA TRP A 305 16.72 -10.45 -15.89
C TRP A 305 18.00 -10.01 -16.60
N ALA A 306 17.89 -8.96 -17.43
CA ALA A 306 19.00 -8.47 -18.22
C ALA A 306 20.16 -7.92 -17.38
N GLY A 307 19.90 -7.45 -16.17
CA GLY A 307 20.94 -6.99 -15.24
C GLY A 307 21.96 -8.07 -14.83
N LYS A 308 21.68 -9.35 -15.03
CA LYS A 308 22.64 -10.44 -14.85
C LYS A 308 23.83 -10.36 -15.81
N TYR A 309 23.64 -9.71 -16.93
CA TYR A 309 24.72 -9.46 -17.90
C TYR A 309 25.47 -8.15 -17.62
N SER A 310 25.12 -7.41 -16.58
CA SER A 310 25.88 -6.21 -16.22
C SER A 310 27.32 -6.57 -15.87
N PRO A 311 28.34 -5.81 -16.34
CA PRO A 311 29.72 -5.97 -15.83
C PRO A 311 29.86 -5.52 -14.37
N GLU A 312 28.92 -4.70 -13.87
CA GLU A 312 28.91 -4.21 -12.48
C GLU A 312 28.39 -5.29 -11.54
N ARG A 313 29.22 -5.68 -10.57
CA ARG A 313 28.92 -6.73 -9.60
C ARG A 313 27.71 -6.36 -8.73
N GLU A 314 27.64 -5.12 -8.28
CA GLU A 314 26.59 -4.58 -7.42
C GLU A 314 25.21 -4.72 -8.07
N ILE A 315 25.10 -4.49 -9.38
CA ILE A 315 23.86 -4.65 -10.13
C ILE A 315 23.45 -6.12 -10.16
N ARG A 316 24.38 -7.02 -10.51
CA ARG A 316 24.08 -8.45 -10.61
C ARG A 316 23.62 -9.05 -9.30
N GLU A 317 24.26 -8.66 -8.17
CA GLU A 317 24.01 -9.23 -6.86
C GLU A 317 22.76 -8.64 -6.20
N SER A 318 22.56 -7.30 -6.28
CA SER A 318 21.40 -6.64 -5.67
C SER A 318 20.09 -6.87 -6.42
N GLY A 319 20.14 -7.24 -7.71
CA GLY A 319 18.94 -7.27 -8.55
C GLY A 319 18.36 -5.88 -8.87
N LEU A 320 19.12 -4.81 -8.62
CA LEU A 320 18.70 -3.42 -8.83
C LEU A 320 19.58 -2.74 -9.89
N TRP A 321 18.99 -1.93 -10.77
CA TRP A 321 19.72 -1.12 -11.76
C TRP A 321 20.40 0.11 -11.12
N LEU A 322 21.13 -0.11 -10.03
CA LEU A 322 21.89 0.91 -9.31
C LEU A 322 23.08 0.30 -8.55
N LYS A 323 23.99 1.14 -8.06
CA LYS A 323 25.18 0.71 -7.30
C LYS A 323 25.33 1.41 -5.95
N GLN A 324 24.55 2.44 -5.69
CA GLN A 324 24.65 3.25 -4.47
C GLN A 324 23.44 3.00 -3.55
N GLY A 325 23.63 3.19 -2.25
CA GLY A 325 22.59 3.04 -1.25
C GLY A 325 22.32 1.60 -0.82
N LEU A 326 23.03 0.61 -1.36
CA LEU A 326 22.80 -0.82 -1.11
C LEU A 326 23.06 -1.21 0.35
N ASP A 327 24.11 -0.65 0.95
CA ASP A 327 24.56 -0.94 2.31
C ASP A 327 24.10 0.13 3.33
N GLY A 328 23.12 0.95 2.95
CA GLY A 328 22.53 1.96 3.81
C GLY A 328 21.73 1.36 4.97
N THR A 329 21.16 2.24 5.81
CA THR A 329 20.26 1.82 6.89
C THR A 329 18.86 1.55 6.33
N PRO A 330 18.30 0.34 6.52
CA PRO A 330 16.95 0.00 6.07
C PRO A 330 15.87 0.92 6.67
N LEU A 331 14.71 0.89 6.06
CA LEU A 331 13.55 1.68 6.45
C LEU A 331 13.04 1.25 7.84
N SER A 332 12.93 2.21 8.74
CA SER A 332 12.28 2.01 10.05
C SER A 332 10.75 2.00 9.92
N GLU A 333 10.04 1.49 10.93
CA GLU A 333 8.57 1.55 10.99
C GLU A 333 8.00 2.98 10.98
N GLN A 334 8.72 3.93 11.60
CA GLN A 334 8.33 5.34 11.60
C GLN A 334 8.45 5.94 10.19
N GLU A 335 9.56 5.65 9.50
CA GLU A 335 9.77 6.11 8.11
C GLU A 335 8.79 5.42 7.15
N TYR A 336 8.45 4.15 7.36
CA TYR A 336 7.41 3.49 6.58
C TYR A 336 6.03 4.11 6.80
N SER A 337 5.69 4.46 8.04
CA SER A 337 4.45 5.20 8.34
C SER A 337 4.43 6.57 7.65
N ARG A 338 5.57 7.27 7.63
CA ARG A 338 5.72 8.52 6.88
C ARG A 338 5.57 8.30 5.37
N LEU A 339 6.16 7.23 4.83
CA LEU A 339 6.06 6.85 3.43
C LEU A 339 4.61 6.57 3.01
N LEU A 340 3.83 5.87 3.85
CA LEU A 340 2.39 5.65 3.63
C LEU A 340 1.63 6.97 3.48
N ASN A 341 1.94 7.96 4.32
CA ASN A 341 1.32 9.30 4.24
C ASN A 341 1.71 10.05 2.95
N LEU A 342 2.98 9.95 2.53
CA LEU A 342 3.48 10.58 1.30
C LEU A 342 2.91 9.95 0.03
N CYS A 343 2.65 8.66 0.05
CA CYS A 343 2.09 7.92 -1.09
C CYS A 343 0.54 8.01 -1.18
N GLY A 344 -0.10 8.82 -0.34
CA GLY A 344 -1.54 8.92 -0.24
C GLY A 344 -2.09 7.97 0.82
N GLY A 345 -2.01 8.38 2.08
CA GLY A 345 -2.71 7.69 3.15
C GLY A 345 -4.22 7.68 2.86
N ARG A 346 -4.82 6.54 2.99
CA ARG A 346 -6.23 6.10 2.83
C ARG A 346 -7.37 7.13 2.57
N GLN A 347 -7.12 8.45 2.66
CA GLN A 347 -8.13 9.50 2.44
C GLN A 347 -8.13 10.07 1.02
N ASP A 348 -7.03 10.06 0.28
CA ASP A 348 -6.96 10.63 -1.08
C ASP A 348 -7.18 9.60 -2.20
N MET A 349 -7.16 8.30 -1.90
CA MET A 349 -7.49 7.26 -2.87
C MET A 349 -8.97 7.27 -3.29
N ALA A 350 -9.85 7.86 -2.47
CA ALA A 350 -11.26 8.02 -2.80
C ALA A 350 -11.57 9.30 -3.62
N SER A 351 -10.72 10.34 -3.55
CA SER A 351 -10.92 11.61 -4.26
C SER A 351 -10.21 11.68 -5.62
N ASN A 352 -9.07 10.99 -5.78
CA ASN A 352 -8.34 10.94 -7.06
C ASN A 352 -8.92 9.94 -8.08
N MET A 353 -9.88 9.08 -7.69
CA MET A 353 -10.64 8.26 -8.64
C MET A 353 -11.68 9.06 -9.45
N LYS A 354 -11.87 10.36 -9.18
CA LYS A 354 -12.86 11.20 -9.89
C LYS A 354 -12.30 12.00 -11.07
N THR A 355 -10.99 11.99 -11.32
CA THR A 355 -10.39 12.79 -12.42
C THR A 355 -9.34 12.06 -13.26
N ALA A 356 -9.25 10.75 -13.22
CA ALA A 356 -8.48 9.99 -14.18
C ALA A 356 -9.40 9.57 -15.33
N VAL A 357 -9.38 10.34 -16.42
CA VAL A 357 -9.87 9.90 -17.73
C VAL A 357 -9.16 8.58 -18.06
N ALA A 358 -9.93 7.51 -18.26
CA ALA A 358 -9.42 6.20 -18.60
C ALA A 358 -8.58 6.26 -19.88
N PRO A 359 -7.38 5.70 -19.92
CA PRO A 359 -6.70 5.45 -21.19
C PRO A 359 -7.44 4.34 -21.91
N ALA A 360 -7.50 4.48 -23.25
CA ALA A 360 -8.05 3.49 -24.16
C ALA A 360 -7.58 2.07 -23.80
N ALA A 361 -8.54 1.17 -23.78
CA ALA A 361 -8.40 -0.23 -23.41
C ALA A 361 -7.17 -0.90 -24.04
N THR A 362 -6.15 -1.11 -23.24
CA THR A 362 -5.26 -2.24 -23.43
C THR A 362 -5.92 -3.39 -22.68
N THR A 363 -6.51 -4.30 -23.41
CA THR A 363 -7.10 -5.55 -22.97
C THR A 363 -6.17 -6.26 -21.98
N ARG A 364 -6.36 -6.05 -20.68
CA ARG A 364 -6.03 -7.11 -19.73
C ARG A 364 -7.02 -8.22 -20.06
N THR A 365 -6.54 -9.28 -20.65
CA THR A 365 -7.23 -10.57 -20.65
C THR A 365 -7.66 -10.79 -19.22
N VAL A 366 -8.97 -10.69 -18.97
CA VAL A 366 -9.59 -11.22 -17.77
C VAL A 366 -9.14 -12.68 -17.79
N GLY A 367 -8.26 -13.05 -16.87
CA GLY A 367 -7.69 -14.38 -16.87
C GLY A 367 -8.86 -15.36 -16.90
N SER A 368 -8.70 -16.49 -17.54
CA SER A 368 -9.65 -17.59 -17.79
C SER A 368 -10.39 -18.07 -16.52
N GLY A 369 -11.09 -17.15 -15.86
CA GLY A 369 -11.88 -17.39 -14.68
C GLY A 369 -13.25 -17.96 -15.08
N LYS A 370 -13.84 -18.80 -14.23
CA LYS A 370 -15.13 -19.44 -14.47
C LYS A 370 -16.29 -18.48 -14.83
N TYR A 371 -16.13 -17.17 -14.58
CA TYR A 371 -17.12 -16.13 -14.90
C TYR A 371 -16.86 -15.41 -16.25
N GLU A 372 -15.87 -15.84 -17.02
CA GLU A 372 -15.53 -15.28 -18.33
C GLU A 372 -16.69 -15.28 -19.32
N PRO A 373 -17.54 -16.34 -19.40
CA PRO A 373 -18.71 -16.34 -20.30
C PRO A 373 -19.69 -15.20 -20.02
N LEU A 374 -19.86 -14.83 -18.75
CA LEU A 374 -20.73 -13.72 -18.35
C LEU A 374 -20.13 -12.36 -18.74
N TYR A 375 -18.81 -12.20 -18.64
CA TYR A 375 -18.10 -11.01 -19.12
C TYR A 375 -18.26 -10.83 -20.62
N GLN A 376 -18.05 -11.88 -21.41
CA GLN A 376 -18.23 -11.85 -22.86
C GLN A 376 -19.69 -11.55 -23.25
N TYR A 377 -20.64 -12.00 -22.46
CA TYR A 377 -22.05 -11.68 -22.64
C TYR A 377 -22.30 -10.18 -22.48
N PHE A 378 -21.80 -9.54 -21.39
CA PHE A 378 -21.97 -8.13 -21.13
C PHE A 378 -21.24 -7.24 -22.15
N LEU A 379 -20.07 -7.62 -22.63
CA LEU A 379 -19.30 -6.88 -23.64
C LEU A 379 -20.08 -6.69 -24.96
N LYS A 380 -20.90 -7.66 -25.33
CA LYS A 380 -21.72 -7.63 -26.55
C LYS A 380 -22.97 -6.78 -26.42
N ARG A 381 -23.26 -6.20 -25.24
CA ARG A 381 -24.46 -5.45 -24.94
C ARG A 381 -24.22 -3.94 -24.97
N GLN A 382 -25.22 -3.22 -25.52
CA GLN A 382 -25.19 -1.75 -25.62
C GLN A 382 -26.32 -1.10 -24.80
N GLU A 383 -27.22 -1.88 -24.25
CA GLU A 383 -28.39 -1.41 -23.53
C GLU A 383 -28.00 -0.65 -22.26
N ARG A 384 -28.69 0.45 -21.94
CA ARG A 384 -28.47 1.23 -20.72
C ARG A 384 -28.83 0.45 -19.45
N SER A 385 -29.80 -0.43 -19.55
CA SER A 385 -30.23 -1.27 -18.44
C SER A 385 -30.54 -2.68 -18.96
N LEU A 386 -30.05 -3.69 -18.28
CA LEU A 386 -30.17 -5.09 -18.63
C LEU A 386 -30.60 -5.89 -17.40
N THR A 387 -31.66 -6.69 -17.51
CA THR A 387 -32.09 -7.57 -16.42
C THR A 387 -31.92 -9.03 -16.84
N LEU A 388 -31.23 -9.82 -16.01
CA LEU A 388 -31.04 -11.26 -16.20
C LEU A 388 -31.62 -12.01 -15.01
N SER A 389 -32.36 -13.07 -15.26
CA SER A 389 -32.71 -14.04 -14.23
C SER A 389 -31.47 -14.82 -13.80
N PHE A 390 -31.49 -15.39 -12.63
CA PHE A 390 -30.40 -16.25 -12.15
C PHE A 390 -30.23 -17.49 -13.03
N ALA A 391 -31.34 -18.05 -13.54
CA ALA A 391 -31.33 -19.18 -14.49
C ALA A 391 -30.66 -18.82 -15.82
N GLU A 392 -30.91 -17.61 -16.37
CA GLU A 392 -30.20 -17.12 -17.57
C GLU A 392 -28.70 -16.94 -17.33
N MET A 393 -28.32 -16.42 -16.16
CA MET A 393 -26.90 -16.29 -15.80
C MET A 393 -26.23 -17.67 -15.65
N GLU A 394 -26.90 -18.63 -15.05
CA GLU A 394 -26.43 -20.03 -14.93
C GLU A 394 -26.28 -20.69 -16.30
N ALA A 395 -27.23 -20.46 -17.20
CA ALA A 395 -27.14 -20.94 -18.57
C ALA A 395 -25.95 -20.34 -19.34
N ILE A 396 -25.67 -19.01 -19.15
CA ILE A 396 -24.52 -18.36 -19.75
C ILE A 396 -23.21 -18.89 -19.16
N LEU A 397 -23.18 -19.16 -17.86
CA LEU A 397 -22.00 -19.62 -17.14
C LEU A 397 -21.71 -21.13 -17.34
N GLY A 398 -22.74 -21.95 -17.62
CA GLY A 398 -22.63 -23.39 -17.69
C GLY A 398 -22.55 -24.07 -16.32
N PHE A 399 -22.82 -23.35 -15.23
CA PHE A 399 -22.86 -23.89 -13.86
C PHE A 399 -23.81 -23.07 -12.98
N THR A 400 -24.25 -23.64 -11.85
CA THR A 400 -25.18 -23.00 -10.91
C THR A 400 -24.49 -21.94 -10.09
N LEU A 401 -25.19 -20.81 -9.85
CA LEU A 401 -24.68 -19.73 -8.98
C LEU A 401 -24.54 -20.28 -7.54
N PRO A 402 -23.50 -19.81 -6.82
CA PRO A 402 -23.28 -20.23 -5.44
C PRO A 402 -24.40 -19.74 -4.51
N LYS A 403 -24.67 -20.46 -3.42
CA LYS A 403 -25.71 -20.10 -2.43
C LYS A 403 -25.59 -18.63 -1.96
N SER A 404 -24.39 -18.08 -1.91
CA SER A 404 -24.13 -16.67 -1.57
C SER A 404 -24.76 -15.67 -2.53
N ALA A 405 -24.89 -15.99 -3.81
CA ALA A 405 -25.59 -15.17 -4.79
C ALA A 405 -27.09 -15.02 -4.50
N TYR A 406 -27.69 -16.05 -3.93
CA TYR A 406 -29.11 -16.09 -3.58
C TYR A 406 -29.42 -15.49 -2.19
N THR A 407 -28.39 -15.19 -1.38
CA THR A 407 -28.58 -14.83 0.03
C THR A 407 -27.97 -13.49 0.39
N TYR A 408 -26.78 -13.17 -0.14
CA TYR A 408 -25.99 -12.04 0.33
C TYR A 408 -25.87 -10.92 -0.70
N PRO A 409 -26.39 -9.70 -0.43
CA PRO A 409 -26.21 -8.54 -1.30
C PRO A 409 -24.76 -8.22 -1.64
N MET A 410 -23.82 -8.51 -0.73
CA MET A 410 -22.39 -8.30 -0.92
C MET A 410 -21.81 -9.09 -2.10
N TRP A 411 -22.41 -10.20 -2.49
CA TRP A 411 -21.97 -11.01 -3.64
C TRP A 411 -22.11 -10.26 -4.97
N TRP A 412 -23.06 -9.30 -5.04
CA TRP A 412 -23.37 -8.50 -6.23
C TRP A 412 -22.69 -7.14 -6.24
N ASN A 413 -22.13 -6.70 -5.12
CA ASN A 413 -21.48 -5.39 -5.00
C ASN A 413 -20.09 -5.40 -5.64
N PRO A 414 -19.69 -4.30 -6.32
CA PRO A 414 -18.36 -4.17 -6.90
C PRO A 414 -17.29 -4.34 -5.83
N SER A 415 -16.39 -5.30 -6.06
CA SER A 415 -15.23 -5.53 -5.22
C SER A 415 -14.08 -6.02 -6.11
N ALA A 416 -12.91 -5.41 -5.97
CA ALA A 416 -11.72 -5.80 -6.70
C ALA A 416 -11.26 -7.25 -6.41
N THR A 417 -11.76 -7.85 -5.33
CA THR A 417 -11.43 -9.22 -4.90
C THR A 417 -12.44 -10.26 -5.35
N HIS A 418 -13.61 -9.86 -5.86
CA HIS A 418 -14.68 -10.77 -6.25
C HIS A 418 -14.70 -10.96 -7.77
N THR A 419 -14.14 -12.06 -8.24
CA THR A 419 -13.98 -12.37 -9.67
C THR A 419 -15.30 -12.35 -10.44
N GLN A 420 -16.44 -12.72 -9.82
CA GLN A 420 -17.75 -12.63 -10.45
C GLN A 420 -18.16 -11.18 -10.74
N CYS A 421 -17.88 -10.23 -9.84
CA CYS A 421 -18.23 -8.82 -10.05
C CYS A 421 -17.45 -8.21 -11.21
N LEU A 422 -16.23 -8.64 -11.45
CA LEU A 422 -15.41 -8.20 -12.57
C LEU A 422 -16.09 -8.49 -13.93
N SER A 423 -16.95 -9.51 -14.01
CA SER A 423 -17.64 -9.88 -15.25
C SER A 423 -18.54 -8.77 -15.79
N TRP A 424 -19.23 -8.04 -14.95
CA TRP A 424 -20.08 -6.92 -15.37
C TRP A 424 -19.41 -5.56 -15.17
N THR A 425 -18.58 -5.38 -14.14
CA THR A 425 -17.91 -4.09 -13.91
C THR A 425 -16.89 -3.76 -14.98
N ASN A 426 -16.11 -4.73 -15.45
CA ASN A 426 -15.16 -4.54 -16.55
C ASN A 426 -15.86 -4.35 -17.91
N ALA A 427 -17.13 -4.77 -18.04
CA ALA A 427 -17.97 -4.51 -19.21
C ALA A 427 -18.74 -3.17 -19.10
N GLY A 428 -18.48 -2.37 -18.05
CA GLY A 428 -19.09 -1.07 -17.82
C GLY A 428 -20.49 -1.09 -17.21
N TYR A 429 -20.87 -2.18 -16.51
CA TYR A 429 -22.16 -2.33 -15.84
C TYR A 429 -22.00 -2.41 -14.32
N ARG A 430 -23.04 -2.05 -13.58
CA ARG A 430 -23.18 -2.29 -12.15
C ARG A 430 -24.52 -2.92 -11.82
N ALA A 431 -24.56 -3.84 -10.86
CA ALA A 431 -25.80 -4.37 -10.32
C ALA A 431 -26.52 -3.29 -9.50
N VAL A 432 -27.82 -3.13 -9.72
CA VAL A 432 -28.69 -2.18 -9.01
C VAL A 432 -29.86 -2.92 -8.37
N ASN A 433 -30.51 -2.30 -7.36
CA ASN A 433 -31.65 -2.84 -6.64
C ASN A 433 -31.42 -4.28 -6.12
N VAL A 434 -30.21 -4.55 -5.65
CA VAL A 434 -29.68 -5.91 -5.36
C VAL A 434 -30.58 -6.69 -4.40
N ARG A 435 -31.13 -6.07 -3.35
CA ARG A 435 -31.98 -6.78 -2.38
C ARG A 435 -33.28 -7.28 -3.00
N GLU A 436 -33.88 -6.48 -3.88
CA GLU A 436 -35.10 -6.85 -4.63
C GLU A 436 -34.77 -7.91 -5.70
N GLY A 437 -33.63 -7.74 -6.38
CA GLY A 437 -33.14 -8.67 -7.37
C GLY A 437 -32.93 -10.07 -6.80
N ILE A 438 -32.36 -10.20 -5.61
CA ILE A 438 -32.19 -11.48 -4.93
C ILE A 438 -33.53 -12.12 -4.63
N ARG A 439 -34.52 -11.37 -4.11
CA ARG A 439 -35.87 -11.88 -3.82
C ARG A 439 -36.59 -12.37 -5.08
N ALA A 440 -36.44 -11.63 -6.17
CA ALA A 440 -37.04 -11.92 -7.46
C ALA A 440 -36.25 -12.95 -8.30
N LYS A 441 -35.09 -13.42 -7.81
CA LYS A 441 -34.15 -14.30 -8.52
C LYS A 441 -33.79 -13.79 -9.92
N ARG A 442 -33.63 -12.46 -10.03
CA ARG A 442 -33.20 -11.75 -11.23
C ARG A 442 -32.41 -10.51 -10.83
N MET A 443 -31.40 -10.12 -11.59
CA MET A 443 -30.57 -8.96 -11.28
C MET A 443 -30.59 -7.96 -12.41
N THR A 444 -30.79 -6.69 -12.08
CA THR A 444 -30.71 -5.59 -13.04
C THR A 444 -29.32 -4.97 -12.99
N PHE A 445 -28.78 -4.76 -14.18
CA PHE A 445 -27.47 -4.15 -14.38
C PHE A 445 -27.66 -2.85 -15.19
N GLU A 446 -27.12 -1.77 -14.70
CA GLU A 446 -27.12 -0.49 -15.39
C GLU A 446 -25.73 -0.13 -15.91
N LYS A 447 -25.68 0.38 -17.15
CA LYS A 447 -24.45 0.86 -17.76
C LYS A 447 -23.98 2.12 -17.01
N VAL A 448 -22.76 2.06 -16.50
CA VAL A 448 -22.12 3.20 -15.84
C VAL A 448 -21.70 4.15 -16.95
N HIS A 449 -22.27 5.36 -16.99
CA HIS A 449 -21.80 6.40 -17.90
C HIS A 449 -20.35 6.74 -17.50
N LEU A 450 -19.43 6.51 -18.43
CA LEU A 450 -18.06 7.00 -18.37
C LEU A 450 -18.03 8.52 -18.58
#